data_3f59b374666570b68ff4626465bdd915
#
_entry.id   3f59b374666570b68ff4626465bdd915
#
_cell.length_a   1.000
_cell.length_b   1.000
_cell.length_c   1.000
_cell.angle_alpha   90.00
_cell.angle_beta   90.00
_cell.angle_gamma   90.00
#
_symmetry.space_group_name_H-M   'P 1'
#
loop_
_entity.id
_entity.type
_entity.pdbx_description
1 polymer ?
#
loop_
_entity_poly.entity_id
_entity_poly.type
_entity_poly.pdbx_seq_one_letter_code
_entity_poly.pdbx_strand_id
1 'polypeptide(L)'
;MSATSASAPRRSRRSGHALIASQARYDGLSFLRNRQGRFFTLALPILFLVLLCSIFGNGTVRVPGGTVKESTYYVPGLVALGVIQASFMNLVISVTTQRESGILKRRRSTPVPAWVLIASRALICVGAAIVNAVVLIALGAILYGARVPGRTIPAVALTIALGSIAFCALGYALVTAITSADSAQPVLQLVMLPLYFISGVFVPSANIPRWLTDVADVFPVRHLQQALLKAFNPYTTGTGFAWRDLLIIAIWGAAGLVIAVRRFGWAPKGR
;
A
#
# COMPACT_ATOMS: atom_id res chain seq x y z
N MET A 1 9.55 -56.70 -32.16
CA MET A 1 9.12 -55.96 -30.94
C MET A 1 9.51 -54.51 -31.15
N SER A 2 8.56 -53.71 -31.66
CA SER A 2 8.79 -52.25 -31.93
C SER A 2 8.39 -51.46 -30.67
N ALA A 3 9.36 -50.83 -30.06
CA ALA A 3 9.11 -49.92 -28.93
C ALA A 3 8.58 -48.59 -29.47
N THR A 4 7.30 -48.33 -29.23
CA THR A 4 6.66 -47.04 -29.53
C THR A 4 7.13 -46.01 -28.52
N SER A 5 8.01 -45.09 -28.93
CA SER A 5 8.45 -43.99 -28.08
C SER A 5 7.29 -42.97 -27.93
N ALA A 6 6.62 -42.99 -26.79
CA ALA A 6 5.63 -41.97 -26.43
C ALA A 6 6.33 -40.65 -26.24
N SER A 7 6.13 -39.72 -27.17
CA SER A 7 6.59 -38.32 -27.06
C SER A 7 5.86 -37.65 -25.91
N ALA A 8 6.60 -37.24 -24.88
CA ALA A 8 6.06 -36.45 -23.75
C ALA A 8 5.43 -35.15 -24.30
N PRO A 9 4.23 -34.78 -23.78
CA PRO A 9 3.55 -33.60 -24.28
C PRO A 9 4.40 -32.35 -23.97
N ARG A 10 4.74 -31.58 -25.00
CA ARG A 10 5.37 -30.26 -24.90
C ARG A 10 4.47 -29.36 -24.05
N ARG A 11 4.83 -29.19 -22.79
CA ARG A 11 4.20 -28.18 -21.92
C ARG A 11 4.43 -26.81 -22.56
N SER A 12 3.38 -26.21 -23.10
CA SER A 12 3.41 -24.84 -23.60
C SER A 12 3.90 -23.93 -22.50
N ARG A 13 5.03 -23.25 -22.70
CA ARG A 13 5.51 -22.18 -21.80
C ARG A 13 4.45 -21.08 -21.85
N ARG A 14 3.54 -21.06 -20.89
CA ARG A 14 2.61 -19.94 -20.73
C ARG A 14 3.44 -18.66 -20.61
N SER A 15 3.07 -17.61 -21.36
CA SER A 15 3.76 -16.33 -21.31
C SER A 15 3.73 -15.77 -19.87
N GLY A 16 4.79 -15.07 -19.47
CA GLY A 16 4.88 -14.51 -18.12
C GLY A 16 3.65 -13.68 -17.72
N HIS A 17 3.06 -12.95 -18.67
CA HIS A 17 1.84 -12.17 -18.46
C HIS A 17 0.61 -13.04 -18.13
N ALA A 18 0.45 -14.18 -18.81
CA ALA A 18 -0.65 -15.12 -18.50
C ALA A 18 -0.49 -15.75 -17.11
N LEU A 19 0.74 -15.98 -16.68
CA LEU A 19 1.04 -16.46 -15.31
C LEU A 19 0.72 -15.40 -14.26
N ILE A 20 1.09 -14.12 -14.49
CA ILE A 20 0.75 -13.01 -13.59
C ILE A 20 -0.76 -12.86 -13.48
N ALA A 21 -1.49 -12.83 -14.59
CA ALA A 21 -2.96 -12.68 -14.59
C ALA A 21 -3.65 -13.83 -13.85
N SER A 22 -3.23 -15.08 -14.10
CA SER A 22 -3.75 -16.25 -13.39
C SER A 22 -3.47 -16.17 -11.89
N GLN A 23 -2.23 -15.85 -11.50
CA GLN A 23 -1.84 -15.73 -10.10
C GLN A 23 -2.56 -14.56 -9.41
N ALA A 24 -2.68 -13.40 -10.07
CA ALA A 24 -3.42 -12.25 -9.56
C ALA A 24 -4.90 -12.59 -9.30
N ARG A 25 -5.53 -13.37 -10.18
CA ARG A 25 -6.91 -13.84 -9.96
C ARG A 25 -7.03 -14.67 -8.66
N TYR A 26 -6.12 -15.62 -8.43
CA TYR A 26 -6.13 -16.44 -7.21
C TYR A 26 -5.82 -15.62 -5.96
N ASP A 27 -4.83 -14.74 -6.01
CA ASP A 27 -4.47 -13.88 -4.89
C ASP A 27 -5.57 -12.85 -4.62
N GLY A 28 -6.25 -12.33 -5.66
CA GLY A 28 -7.42 -11.46 -5.55
C GLY A 28 -8.60 -12.15 -4.87
N LEU A 29 -8.92 -13.40 -5.28
CA LEU A 29 -9.95 -14.19 -4.62
C LEU A 29 -9.59 -14.47 -3.16
N SER A 30 -8.33 -14.76 -2.86
CA SER A 30 -7.85 -14.95 -1.48
C SER A 30 -8.01 -13.66 -0.67
N PHE A 31 -7.68 -12.50 -1.22
CA PHE A 31 -7.91 -11.19 -0.60
C PHE A 31 -9.41 -10.95 -0.33
N LEU A 32 -10.25 -11.21 -1.33
CA LEU A 32 -11.71 -11.06 -1.19
C LEU A 32 -12.33 -12.04 -0.19
N ARG A 33 -11.74 -13.19 0.05
CA ARG A 33 -12.20 -14.18 1.07
C ARG A 33 -11.69 -13.85 2.47
N ASN A 34 -10.65 -13.07 2.61
CA ASN A 34 -10.13 -12.63 3.91
C ASN A 34 -11.00 -11.50 4.47
N ARG A 35 -12.01 -11.83 5.27
CA ARG A 35 -12.93 -10.86 5.88
C ARG A 35 -12.22 -9.84 6.75
N GLN A 36 -11.26 -10.28 7.58
CA GLN A 36 -10.50 -9.40 8.47
C GLN A 36 -9.62 -8.42 7.69
N GLY A 37 -8.87 -8.91 6.69
CA GLY A 37 -8.03 -8.05 5.86
C GLY A 37 -8.82 -6.99 5.10
N ARG A 38 -9.99 -7.35 4.54
CA ARG A 38 -10.89 -6.39 3.86
C ARG A 38 -11.42 -5.34 4.82
N PHE A 39 -11.86 -5.77 6.01
CA PHE A 39 -12.39 -4.86 7.02
C PHE A 39 -11.35 -3.79 7.39
N PHE A 40 -10.14 -4.20 7.76
CA PHE A 40 -9.10 -3.23 8.13
C PHE A 40 -8.62 -2.38 6.95
N THR A 41 -8.65 -2.90 5.73
CA THR A 41 -8.22 -2.15 4.54
C THR A 41 -9.25 -1.08 4.12
N LEU A 42 -10.54 -1.36 4.26
CA LEU A 42 -11.63 -0.48 3.80
C LEU A 42 -12.32 0.24 4.95
N ALA A 43 -12.75 -0.51 5.97
CA ALA A 43 -13.58 0.05 7.03
C ALA A 43 -12.81 0.98 7.96
N LEU A 44 -11.54 0.67 8.26
CA LEU A 44 -10.73 1.50 9.15
C LEU A 44 -10.49 2.91 8.59
N PRO A 45 -10.02 3.11 7.34
CA PRO A 45 -9.91 4.45 6.75
C PRO A 45 -11.26 5.19 6.65
N ILE A 46 -12.35 4.47 6.34
CA ILE A 46 -13.70 5.06 6.30
C ILE A 46 -14.13 5.51 7.69
N LEU A 47 -13.92 4.69 8.71
CA LEU A 47 -14.22 5.05 10.10
C LEU A 47 -13.48 6.31 10.53
N PHE A 48 -12.17 6.38 10.23
CA PHE A 48 -11.39 7.58 10.51
C PHE A 48 -11.86 8.79 9.69
N LEU A 49 -12.27 8.61 8.43
CA LEU A 49 -12.85 9.69 7.63
C LEU A 49 -14.10 10.26 8.32
N VAL A 50 -15.01 9.38 8.69
CA VAL A 50 -16.25 9.79 9.38
C VAL A 50 -15.94 10.48 10.69
N LEU A 51 -15.07 9.91 11.53
CA LEU A 51 -14.71 10.49 12.83
C LEU A 51 -14.02 11.86 12.67
N LEU A 52 -12.95 11.94 11.88
CA LEU A 52 -12.17 13.17 11.75
C LEU A 52 -12.97 14.28 11.07
N CYS A 53 -13.71 13.96 10.01
CA CYS A 53 -14.54 14.96 9.33
C CYS A 53 -15.77 15.35 10.14
N SER A 54 -16.33 14.48 11.00
CA SER A 54 -17.44 14.86 11.89
C SER A 54 -16.98 15.74 13.06
N ILE A 55 -15.76 15.52 13.57
CA ILE A 55 -15.22 16.29 14.69
C ILE A 55 -14.64 17.63 14.20
N PHE A 56 -13.86 17.60 13.12
CA PHE A 56 -13.07 18.73 12.67
C PHE A 56 -13.49 19.28 11.29
N GLY A 57 -14.33 18.59 10.54
CA GLY A 57 -14.58 18.85 9.10
C GLY A 57 -15.12 20.24 8.74
N ASN A 58 -15.66 21.00 9.71
CA ASN A 58 -16.11 22.38 9.52
C ASN A 58 -14.98 23.42 9.71
N GLY A 59 -13.83 23.01 10.22
CA GLY A 59 -12.67 23.86 10.37
C GLY A 59 -11.94 24.13 9.05
N THR A 60 -10.89 24.96 9.13
CA THR A 60 -10.02 25.27 8.01
C THR A 60 -8.57 25.03 8.36
N VAL A 61 -7.81 24.44 7.45
CA VAL A 61 -6.37 24.19 7.56
C VAL A 61 -5.61 25.02 6.56
N ARG A 62 -4.47 25.58 6.99
CA ARG A 62 -3.53 26.25 6.09
C ARG A 62 -2.78 25.23 5.26
N VAL A 63 -2.79 25.42 3.96
CA VAL A 63 -2.01 24.68 2.97
C VAL A 63 -1.20 25.64 2.14
N PRO A 64 -0.17 25.21 1.42
CA PRO A 64 0.55 26.08 0.50
C PRO A 64 -0.41 26.74 -0.50
N GLY A 65 -0.43 28.08 -0.53
CA GLY A 65 -1.30 28.86 -1.42
C GLY A 65 -2.60 29.37 -0.79
N GLY A 66 -3.00 28.91 0.41
CA GLY A 66 -4.22 29.40 1.05
C GLY A 66 -4.77 28.49 2.17
N THR A 67 -6.07 28.57 2.36
CA THR A 67 -6.79 27.74 3.34
C THR A 67 -7.78 26.81 2.65
N VAL A 68 -7.90 25.59 3.14
CA VAL A 68 -8.88 24.59 2.68
C VAL A 68 -9.72 24.11 3.85
N LYS A 69 -10.89 23.53 3.55
CA LYS A 69 -11.67 22.83 4.56
C LYS A 69 -10.86 21.64 5.10
N GLU A 70 -10.97 21.36 6.39
CA GLU A 70 -10.29 20.23 7.02
C GLU A 70 -10.68 18.90 6.38
N SER A 71 -11.92 18.73 5.92
CA SER A 71 -12.35 17.55 5.15
C SER A 71 -11.50 17.34 3.89
N THR A 72 -11.13 18.41 3.18
CA THR A 72 -10.24 18.34 1.99
C THR A 72 -8.80 17.97 2.37
N TYR A 73 -8.37 18.30 3.59
CA TYR A 73 -7.06 17.91 4.11
C TYR A 73 -7.01 16.43 4.54
N TYR A 74 -8.06 15.94 5.24
CA TYR A 74 -8.06 14.57 5.77
C TYR A 74 -8.21 13.50 4.69
N VAL A 75 -8.97 13.75 3.61
CA VAL A 75 -9.17 12.76 2.54
C VAL A 75 -7.86 12.21 1.97
N PRO A 76 -6.89 13.03 1.50
CA PRO A 76 -5.62 12.51 0.99
C PRO A 76 -4.78 11.77 2.05
N GLY A 77 -4.82 12.21 3.32
CA GLY A 77 -4.16 11.50 4.42
C GLY A 77 -4.72 10.11 4.63
N LEU A 78 -6.06 9.97 4.59
CA LEU A 78 -6.75 8.69 4.74
C LEU A 78 -6.61 7.80 3.50
N VAL A 79 -6.48 8.39 2.31
CA VAL A 79 -6.07 7.64 1.11
C VAL A 79 -4.66 7.07 1.29
N ALA A 80 -3.70 7.84 1.83
CA ALA A 80 -2.37 7.33 2.16
C ALA A 80 -2.43 6.18 3.17
N LEU A 81 -3.24 6.32 4.23
CA LEU A 81 -3.50 5.23 5.18
C LEU A 81 -4.01 3.98 4.48
N GLY A 82 -4.99 4.12 3.60
CA GLY A 82 -5.57 3.01 2.83
C GLY A 82 -4.55 2.32 1.92
N VAL A 83 -3.68 3.08 1.26
CA VAL A 83 -2.56 2.54 0.46
C VAL A 83 -1.64 1.69 1.33
N ILE A 84 -1.23 2.19 2.50
CA ILE A 84 -0.34 1.47 3.42
C ILE A 84 -1.02 0.23 3.99
N GLN A 85 -2.29 0.31 4.37
CA GLN A 85 -3.06 -0.84 4.86
C GLN A 85 -3.17 -1.93 3.80
N ALA A 86 -3.47 -1.59 2.55
CA ALA A 86 -3.63 -2.55 1.46
C ALA A 86 -2.30 -3.21 1.07
N SER A 87 -1.22 -2.42 0.97
CA SER A 87 0.03 -2.85 0.36
C SER A 87 1.10 -3.29 1.36
N PHE A 88 1.14 -2.72 2.57
CA PHE A 88 2.14 -3.05 3.58
C PHE A 88 1.58 -3.95 4.68
N MET A 89 0.58 -3.46 5.44
CA MET A 89 0.05 -4.15 6.61
C MET A 89 -0.54 -5.52 6.25
N ASN A 90 -1.49 -5.54 5.32
CA ASN A 90 -2.16 -6.77 4.89
C ASN A 90 -1.19 -7.76 4.21
N LEU A 91 -0.23 -7.25 3.45
CA LEU A 91 0.79 -8.10 2.82
C LEU A 91 1.66 -8.78 3.89
N VAL A 92 2.19 -8.04 4.86
CA VAL A 92 3.06 -8.60 5.91
C VAL A 92 2.33 -9.68 6.69
N ILE A 93 1.10 -9.40 7.16
CA ILE A 93 0.30 -10.38 7.90
C ILE A 93 0.03 -11.62 7.03
N SER A 94 -0.42 -11.42 5.79
CA SER A 94 -0.74 -12.53 4.89
C SER A 94 0.47 -13.40 4.55
N VAL A 95 1.63 -12.80 4.30
CA VAL A 95 2.85 -13.54 3.94
C VAL A 95 3.44 -14.27 5.14
N THR A 96 3.43 -13.67 6.32
CA THR A 96 3.89 -14.35 7.56
C THR A 96 3.00 -15.56 7.89
N THR A 97 1.68 -15.41 7.82
CA THR A 97 0.73 -16.52 8.01
C THR A 97 0.93 -17.62 6.97
N GLN A 98 1.10 -17.29 5.69
CA GLN A 98 1.37 -18.26 4.62
C GLN A 98 2.71 -18.98 4.80
N ARG A 99 3.72 -18.30 5.37
CA ARG A 99 5.02 -18.90 5.69
C ARG A 99 4.89 -19.93 6.80
N GLU A 100 4.20 -19.62 7.89
CA GLU A 100 3.99 -20.55 9.02
C GLU A 100 3.12 -21.75 8.66
N SER A 101 2.06 -21.53 7.91
CA SER A 101 1.18 -22.62 7.44
C SER A 101 1.82 -23.52 6.36
N GLY A 102 3.08 -23.26 5.98
CA GLY A 102 3.81 -24.04 4.98
C GLY A 102 3.32 -23.85 3.53
N ILE A 103 2.36 -22.96 3.29
CA ILE A 103 1.83 -22.67 1.95
C ILE A 103 2.95 -22.13 1.05
N LEU A 104 3.82 -21.27 1.57
CA LEU A 104 4.95 -20.74 0.81
C LEU A 104 5.93 -21.85 0.40
N LYS A 105 6.19 -22.83 1.27
CA LYS A 105 7.05 -23.99 0.96
C LYS A 105 6.46 -24.81 -0.19
N ARG A 106 5.14 -25.04 -0.20
CA ARG A 106 4.44 -25.72 -1.30
C ARG A 106 4.46 -24.90 -2.60
N ARG A 107 4.36 -23.57 -2.53
CA ARG A 107 4.46 -22.69 -3.71
C ARG A 107 5.85 -22.72 -4.33
N ARG A 108 6.92 -22.91 -3.54
CA ARG A 108 8.29 -23.05 -4.06
C ARG A 108 8.47 -24.27 -4.96
N SER A 109 7.73 -25.35 -4.72
CA SER A 109 7.76 -26.57 -5.57
C SER A 109 6.98 -26.42 -6.89
N THR A 110 6.28 -25.28 -7.08
CA THR A 110 5.63 -24.99 -8.36
C THR A 110 6.61 -24.27 -9.31
N PRO A 111 6.50 -24.48 -10.64
CA PRO A 111 7.39 -23.85 -11.63
C PRO A 111 7.11 -22.36 -11.87
N VAL A 112 6.58 -21.65 -10.86
CA VAL A 112 6.25 -20.22 -10.94
C VAL A 112 7.44 -19.41 -10.41
N PRO A 113 8.04 -18.51 -11.20
CA PRO A 113 9.13 -17.66 -10.76
C PRO A 113 8.71 -16.73 -9.61
N ALA A 114 9.61 -16.47 -8.67
CA ALA A 114 9.35 -15.62 -7.50
C ALA A 114 8.87 -14.21 -7.87
N TRP A 115 9.40 -13.62 -8.94
CA TRP A 115 9.00 -12.29 -9.41
C TRP A 115 7.53 -12.22 -9.85
N VAL A 116 6.97 -13.33 -10.39
CA VAL A 116 5.54 -13.42 -10.76
C VAL A 116 4.67 -13.32 -9.52
N LEU A 117 5.07 -13.97 -8.43
CA LEU A 117 4.33 -13.91 -7.15
C LEU A 117 4.36 -12.50 -6.54
N ILE A 118 5.51 -11.83 -6.60
CA ILE A 118 5.65 -10.46 -6.12
C ILE A 118 4.84 -9.49 -6.99
N ALA A 119 4.95 -9.61 -8.32
CA ALA A 119 4.24 -8.74 -9.26
C ALA A 119 2.72 -8.90 -9.18
N SER A 120 2.22 -10.15 -9.09
CA SER A 120 0.78 -10.40 -8.93
C SER A 120 0.25 -9.80 -7.63
N ARG A 121 1.01 -9.91 -6.55
CA ARG A 121 0.64 -9.33 -5.26
C ARG A 121 0.62 -7.80 -5.30
N ALA A 122 1.64 -7.18 -5.90
CA ALA A 122 1.69 -5.74 -6.09
C ALA A 122 0.48 -5.23 -6.89
N LEU A 123 0.09 -5.93 -7.95
CA LEU A 123 -1.09 -5.60 -8.75
C LEU A 123 -2.39 -5.61 -7.93
N ILE A 124 -2.58 -6.62 -7.09
CA ILE A 124 -3.74 -6.69 -6.19
C ILE A 124 -3.74 -5.56 -5.17
N CYS A 125 -2.58 -5.23 -4.60
CA CYS A 125 -2.44 -4.13 -3.65
C CYS A 125 -2.76 -2.78 -4.30
N VAL A 126 -2.26 -2.53 -5.52
CA VAL A 126 -2.61 -1.33 -6.30
C VAL A 126 -4.12 -1.26 -6.56
N GLY A 127 -4.72 -2.35 -7.02
CA GLY A 127 -6.16 -2.41 -7.24
C GLY A 127 -6.98 -2.14 -5.97
N ALA A 128 -6.61 -2.75 -4.85
CA ALA A 128 -7.27 -2.53 -3.56
C ALA A 128 -7.09 -1.08 -3.07
N ALA A 129 -5.92 -0.50 -3.24
CA ALA A 129 -5.63 0.88 -2.88
C ALA A 129 -6.43 1.88 -3.73
N ILE A 130 -6.56 1.63 -5.04
CA ILE A 130 -7.40 2.45 -5.94
C ILE A 130 -8.87 2.39 -5.51
N VAL A 131 -9.41 1.19 -5.27
CA VAL A 131 -10.79 1.03 -4.81
C VAL A 131 -11.01 1.79 -3.50
N ASN A 132 -10.08 1.65 -2.54
CA ASN A 132 -10.14 2.37 -1.28
C ASN A 132 -10.12 3.89 -1.49
N ALA A 133 -9.22 4.39 -2.34
CA ALA A 133 -9.12 5.82 -2.66
C ALA A 133 -10.41 6.36 -3.28
N VAL A 134 -10.99 5.65 -4.26
CA VAL A 134 -12.25 6.04 -4.90
C VAL A 134 -13.37 6.13 -3.87
N VAL A 135 -13.49 5.14 -2.99
CA VAL A 135 -14.51 5.13 -1.92
C VAL A 135 -14.33 6.31 -0.96
N LEU A 136 -13.10 6.56 -0.51
CA LEU A 136 -12.80 7.67 0.42
C LEU A 136 -13.04 9.04 -0.22
N ILE A 137 -12.64 9.22 -1.48
CA ILE A 137 -12.87 10.46 -2.23
C ILE A 137 -14.37 10.69 -2.41
N ALA A 138 -15.11 9.66 -2.82
CA ALA A 138 -16.56 9.76 -3.01
C ALA A 138 -17.28 10.08 -1.69
N LEU A 139 -16.98 9.37 -0.61
CA LEU A 139 -17.58 9.63 0.70
C LEU A 139 -17.20 11.00 1.24
N GLY A 140 -15.94 11.41 1.12
CA GLY A 140 -15.47 12.73 1.54
C GLY A 140 -16.15 13.86 0.77
N ALA A 141 -16.37 13.68 -0.54
CA ALA A 141 -17.05 14.66 -1.38
C ALA A 141 -18.58 14.74 -1.07
N ILE A 142 -19.24 13.59 -0.98
CA ILE A 142 -20.71 13.51 -0.82
C ILE A 142 -21.14 13.94 0.60
N LEU A 143 -20.44 13.44 1.63
CA LEU A 143 -20.85 13.67 3.02
C LEU A 143 -20.30 14.96 3.61
N TYR A 144 -19.08 15.36 3.23
CA TYR A 144 -18.34 16.45 3.88
C TYR A 144 -17.96 17.57 2.92
N GLY A 145 -18.34 17.48 1.65
CA GLY A 145 -18.01 18.50 0.65
C GLY A 145 -16.50 18.66 0.42
N ALA A 146 -15.73 17.58 0.62
CA ALA A 146 -14.31 17.58 0.31
C ALA A 146 -14.09 17.76 -1.18
N ARG A 147 -13.05 18.51 -1.55
CA ARG A 147 -12.74 18.77 -2.96
C ARG A 147 -12.22 17.50 -3.64
N VAL A 148 -12.82 17.19 -4.78
CA VAL A 148 -12.35 16.10 -5.64
C VAL A 148 -11.23 16.62 -6.54
N PRO A 149 -10.09 15.92 -6.66
CA PRO A 149 -9.06 16.26 -7.62
C PRO A 149 -9.59 16.15 -9.05
N GLY A 150 -9.44 17.19 -9.84
CA GLY A 150 -9.86 17.20 -11.26
C GLY A 150 -8.66 16.97 -12.16
N ARG A 151 -7.95 18.06 -12.51
CA ARG A 151 -6.75 18.03 -13.40
C ARG A 151 -5.60 17.22 -12.84
N THR A 152 -5.56 16.98 -11.54
CA THR A 152 -4.49 16.28 -10.81
C THR A 152 -4.78 14.78 -10.60
N ILE A 153 -5.87 14.23 -11.16
CA ILE A 153 -6.16 12.79 -11.11
C ILE A 153 -4.98 11.91 -11.55
N PRO A 154 -4.24 12.23 -12.63
CA PRO A 154 -3.07 11.43 -13.01
C PRO A 154 -1.98 11.42 -11.93
N ALA A 155 -1.78 12.53 -11.22
CA ALA A 155 -0.82 12.60 -10.11
C ALA A 155 -1.27 11.74 -8.92
N VAL A 156 -2.56 11.75 -8.59
CA VAL A 156 -3.15 10.87 -7.55
C VAL A 156 -2.95 9.40 -7.94
N ALA A 157 -3.30 9.02 -9.16
CA ALA A 157 -3.19 7.64 -9.64
C ALA A 157 -1.74 7.14 -9.64
N LEU A 158 -0.79 7.96 -10.12
CA LEU A 158 0.64 7.63 -10.08
C LEU A 158 1.14 7.47 -8.64
N THR A 159 0.75 8.39 -7.76
CA THR A 159 1.17 8.35 -6.34
C THR A 159 0.65 7.09 -5.65
N ILE A 160 -0.61 6.71 -5.87
CA ILE A 160 -1.20 5.49 -5.33
C ILE A 160 -0.49 4.26 -5.89
N ALA A 161 -0.26 4.19 -7.21
CA ALA A 161 0.39 3.06 -7.85
C ALA A 161 1.83 2.88 -7.36
N LEU A 162 2.64 3.95 -7.40
CA LEU A 162 4.03 3.94 -6.96
C LEU A 162 4.13 3.66 -5.46
N GLY A 163 3.30 4.31 -4.65
CA GLY A 163 3.21 4.08 -3.21
C GLY A 163 2.87 2.62 -2.90
N SER A 164 1.85 2.05 -3.55
CA SER A 164 1.46 0.65 -3.33
C SER A 164 2.60 -0.31 -3.69
N ILE A 165 3.30 -0.10 -4.79
CA ILE A 165 4.44 -0.94 -5.21
C ILE A 165 5.59 -0.82 -4.21
N ALA A 166 5.93 0.40 -3.79
CA ALA A 166 7.00 0.66 -2.82
C ALA A 166 6.69 0.04 -1.46
N PHE A 167 5.48 0.22 -0.94
CA PHE A 167 5.06 -0.35 0.33
C PHE A 167 4.90 -1.88 0.27
N CYS A 168 4.53 -2.46 -0.88
CA CYS A 168 4.63 -3.91 -1.10
C CYS A 168 6.07 -4.41 -0.95
N ALA A 169 7.03 -3.74 -1.58
CA ALA A 169 8.44 -4.12 -1.51
C ALA A 169 8.98 -4.01 -0.07
N LEU A 170 8.65 -2.93 0.63
CA LEU A 170 8.98 -2.75 2.06
C LEU A 170 8.31 -3.81 2.94
N GLY A 171 7.08 -4.20 2.64
CA GLY A 171 6.38 -5.27 3.35
C GLY A 171 7.10 -6.61 3.21
N TYR A 172 7.53 -6.97 2.00
CA TYR A 172 8.35 -8.16 1.79
C TYR A 172 9.69 -8.09 2.52
N ALA A 173 10.34 -6.91 2.56
CA ALA A 173 11.56 -6.70 3.32
C ALA A 173 11.31 -6.93 4.83
N LEU A 174 10.23 -6.36 5.38
CA LEU A 174 9.90 -6.50 6.80
C LEU A 174 9.57 -7.95 7.19
N VAL A 175 8.90 -8.72 6.32
CA VAL A 175 8.63 -10.15 6.53
C VAL A 175 9.92 -10.93 6.79
N THR A 176 11.05 -10.51 6.23
CA THR A 176 12.34 -11.17 6.48
C THR A 176 12.82 -11.01 7.93
N ALA A 177 12.39 -9.96 8.64
CA ALA A 177 12.75 -9.71 10.04
C ALA A 177 11.74 -10.34 11.02
N ILE A 178 10.47 -10.46 10.63
CA ILE A 178 9.42 -11.02 11.49
C ILE A 178 9.60 -12.54 11.64
N THR A 179 9.51 -13.04 12.87
CA THR A 179 9.70 -14.47 13.20
C THR A 179 8.42 -15.27 13.13
N SER A 180 7.30 -14.72 13.65
CA SER A 180 6.01 -15.43 13.74
C SER A 180 4.84 -14.57 13.21
N ALA A 181 3.74 -15.23 12.83
CA ALA A 181 2.51 -14.56 12.41
C ALA A 181 1.90 -13.75 13.57
N ASP A 182 1.97 -14.28 14.78
CA ASP A 182 1.43 -13.63 15.98
C ASP A 182 2.17 -12.32 16.31
N SER A 183 3.47 -12.27 16.04
CA SER A 183 4.28 -11.06 16.25
C SER A 183 4.12 -10.01 15.14
N ALA A 184 3.57 -10.39 14.00
CA ALA A 184 3.46 -9.49 12.85
C ALA A 184 2.57 -8.26 13.15
N GLN A 185 1.39 -8.48 13.72
CA GLN A 185 0.44 -7.41 14.01
C GLN A 185 0.97 -6.41 15.06
N PRO A 186 1.49 -6.84 16.23
CA PRO A 186 2.09 -5.91 17.19
C PRO A 186 3.26 -5.11 16.63
N VAL A 187 4.17 -5.74 15.89
CA VAL A 187 5.33 -5.07 15.27
C VAL A 187 4.87 -4.01 14.27
N LEU A 188 3.88 -4.34 13.43
CA LEU A 188 3.33 -3.38 12.47
C LEU A 188 2.70 -2.18 13.16
N GLN A 189 1.91 -2.39 14.21
CA GLN A 189 1.28 -1.31 14.95
C GLN A 189 2.31 -0.43 15.66
N LEU A 190 3.33 -1.03 16.28
CA LEU A 190 4.39 -0.30 16.96
C LEU A 190 5.14 0.64 16.00
N VAL A 191 5.38 0.21 14.77
CA VAL A 191 6.10 1.01 13.76
C VAL A 191 5.18 2.03 13.08
N MET A 192 3.98 1.60 12.65
CA MET A 192 3.12 2.44 11.80
C MET A 192 2.33 3.48 12.58
N LEU A 193 1.89 3.17 13.82
CA LEU A 193 1.08 4.10 14.58
C LEU A 193 1.79 5.43 14.84
N PRO A 194 3.03 5.47 15.37
CA PRO A 194 3.76 6.72 15.52
C PRO A 194 3.98 7.44 14.18
N LEU A 195 4.31 6.69 13.12
CA LEU A 195 4.55 7.26 11.80
C LEU A 195 3.30 7.94 11.22
N TYR A 196 2.10 7.41 11.44
CA TYR A 196 0.87 8.06 10.98
C TYR A 196 0.64 9.41 11.66
N PHE A 197 0.97 9.53 12.96
CA PHE A 197 0.81 10.80 13.67
C PHE A 197 1.81 11.85 13.22
N ILE A 198 3.09 11.50 13.10
CA ILE A 198 4.14 12.47 12.74
C ILE A 198 4.20 12.79 11.25
N SER A 199 3.61 11.94 10.39
CA SER A 199 3.63 12.12 8.93
C SER A 199 2.56 13.06 8.39
N GLY A 200 1.67 13.57 9.24
CA GLY A 200 0.60 14.48 8.81
C GLY A 200 -0.66 13.79 8.32
N VAL A 201 -0.82 12.48 8.54
CA VAL A 201 -2.02 11.72 8.17
C VAL A 201 -3.20 12.09 9.06
N PHE A 202 -3.00 12.12 10.38
CA PHE A 202 -4.04 12.44 11.36
C PHE A 202 -3.95 13.86 11.91
N VAL A 203 -2.73 14.41 12.01
CA VAL A 203 -2.50 15.74 12.56
C VAL A 203 -1.94 16.63 11.46
N PRO A 204 -2.55 17.82 11.21
CA PRO A 204 -2.00 18.75 10.24
C PRO A 204 -0.54 19.10 10.54
N SER A 205 0.30 19.07 9.52
CA SER A 205 1.76 19.27 9.65
C SER A 205 2.12 20.61 10.31
N ALA A 206 1.24 21.62 10.21
CA ALA A 206 1.39 22.91 10.86
C ALA A 206 1.39 22.83 12.41
N ASN A 207 0.75 21.78 12.96
CA ASN A 207 0.61 21.57 14.41
C ASN A 207 1.66 20.62 14.98
N ILE A 208 2.56 20.10 14.13
CA ILE A 208 3.61 19.15 14.53
C ILE A 208 4.92 19.91 14.76
N PRO A 209 5.63 19.70 15.89
CA PRO A 209 6.96 20.30 16.13
C PRO A 209 7.95 19.95 15.01
N ARG A 210 8.85 20.89 14.67
CA ARG A 210 9.79 20.74 13.55
C ARG A 210 10.65 19.49 13.66
N TRP A 211 11.20 19.19 14.84
CA TRP A 211 12.04 18.01 15.03
C TRP A 211 11.32 16.68 14.71
N LEU A 212 10.01 16.60 15.01
CA LEU A 212 9.19 15.42 14.63
C LEU A 212 8.94 15.36 13.13
N THR A 213 8.76 16.53 12.48
CA THR A 213 8.61 16.57 11.03
C THR A 213 9.90 16.18 10.32
N ASP A 214 11.06 16.58 10.86
CA ASP A 214 12.38 16.22 10.31
C ASP A 214 12.61 14.70 10.41
N VAL A 215 12.20 14.08 11.53
CA VAL A 215 12.21 12.61 11.67
C VAL A 215 11.25 11.96 10.65
N ALA A 216 10.04 12.50 10.50
CA ALA A 216 9.07 11.96 9.57
C ALA A 216 9.52 12.07 8.10
N ASP A 217 10.28 13.12 7.74
CA ASP A 217 10.82 13.32 6.39
C ASP A 217 11.83 12.24 5.96
N VAL A 218 12.34 11.43 6.90
CA VAL A 218 13.14 10.26 6.56
C VAL A 218 12.27 9.13 5.99
N PHE A 219 11.01 9.00 6.43
CA PHE A 219 10.16 7.85 6.16
C PHE A 219 9.23 8.06 4.94
N PRO A 220 8.97 7.01 4.14
CA PRO A 220 8.15 7.11 2.93
C PRO A 220 6.68 7.42 3.20
N VAL A 221 6.18 7.21 4.44
CA VAL A 221 4.80 7.50 4.84
C VAL A 221 4.47 8.97 4.66
N ARG A 222 5.37 9.87 5.12
CA ARG A 222 5.18 11.31 4.99
C ARG A 222 5.19 11.77 3.54
N HIS A 223 6.11 11.25 2.74
CA HIS A 223 6.20 11.59 1.31
C HIS A 223 4.96 11.12 0.54
N LEU A 224 4.39 9.96 0.88
CA LEU A 224 3.14 9.50 0.30
C LEU A 224 1.99 10.47 0.62
N GLN A 225 1.88 10.87 1.89
CA GLN A 225 0.86 11.83 2.33
C GLN A 225 1.04 13.19 1.66
N GLN A 226 2.27 13.74 1.61
CA GLN A 226 2.56 15.04 1.00
C GLN A 226 2.28 15.04 -0.52
N ALA A 227 2.64 13.96 -1.22
CA ALA A 227 2.36 13.84 -2.65
C ALA A 227 0.86 13.83 -2.94
N LEU A 228 0.08 13.10 -2.14
CA LEU A 228 -1.38 13.10 -2.23
C LEU A 228 -1.97 14.46 -1.85
N LEU A 229 -1.51 15.07 -0.75
CA LEU A 229 -1.98 16.38 -0.32
C LEU A 229 -1.75 17.45 -1.40
N LYS A 230 -0.57 17.45 -2.04
CA LYS A 230 -0.28 18.36 -3.16
C LYS A 230 -1.24 18.16 -4.32
N ALA A 231 -1.57 16.90 -4.66
CA ALA A 231 -2.50 16.59 -5.74
C ALA A 231 -3.96 16.98 -5.41
N PHE A 232 -4.35 17.01 -4.14
CA PHE A 232 -5.67 17.45 -3.67
C PHE A 232 -5.77 18.95 -3.41
N ASN A 233 -4.63 19.63 -3.30
CA ASN A 233 -4.61 21.07 -3.00
C ASN A 233 -5.15 21.87 -4.19
N PRO A 234 -6.24 22.68 -3.98
CA PRO A 234 -6.85 23.51 -5.02
C PRO A 234 -5.94 24.59 -5.59
N TYR A 235 -4.96 25.02 -4.79
CA TYR A 235 -4.00 26.08 -5.17
C TYR A 235 -2.79 25.54 -5.92
N THR A 236 -2.71 24.22 -6.13
CA THR A 236 -1.61 23.61 -6.89
C THR A 236 -1.68 24.04 -8.35
N THR A 237 -0.65 24.74 -8.80
CA THR A 237 -0.45 25.10 -10.20
C THR A 237 0.16 23.92 -10.97
N GLY A 238 -0.30 23.68 -12.20
CA GLY A 238 0.22 22.63 -13.08
C GLY A 238 -0.39 21.24 -12.84
N THR A 239 0.40 20.21 -13.05
CA THR A 239 -0.03 18.81 -13.11
C THR A 239 -0.19 18.14 -11.73
N GLY A 240 0.22 18.79 -10.65
CA GLY A 240 0.11 18.28 -9.29
C GLY A 240 1.12 17.21 -8.90
N PHE A 241 2.07 16.84 -9.76
CA PHE A 241 3.09 15.86 -9.42
C PHE A 241 4.09 16.38 -8.37
N ALA A 242 4.32 15.60 -7.33
CA ALA A 242 5.31 15.86 -6.29
C ALA A 242 6.57 15.02 -6.56
N TRP A 243 7.35 15.39 -7.60
CA TRP A 243 8.47 14.57 -8.09
C TRP A 243 9.49 14.20 -7.03
N ARG A 244 9.81 15.14 -6.12
CA ARG A 244 10.72 14.87 -5.00
C ARG A 244 10.19 13.75 -4.11
N ASP A 245 8.92 13.84 -3.72
CA ASP A 245 8.30 12.85 -2.84
C ASP A 245 8.16 11.50 -3.54
N LEU A 246 7.76 11.49 -4.81
CA LEU A 246 7.69 10.28 -5.63
C LEU A 246 9.06 9.61 -5.76
N LEU A 247 10.14 10.37 -5.94
CA LEU A 247 11.50 9.84 -6.01
C LEU A 247 11.91 9.18 -4.68
N ILE A 248 11.63 9.84 -3.54
CA ILE A 248 11.95 9.27 -2.22
C ILE A 248 11.17 7.97 -1.99
N ILE A 249 9.88 7.94 -2.34
CA ILE A 249 9.07 6.71 -2.29
C ILE A 249 9.68 5.61 -3.17
N ALA A 250 10.13 5.95 -4.38
CA ALA A 250 10.77 5.00 -5.30
C ALA A 250 12.09 4.45 -4.73
N ILE A 251 12.92 5.31 -4.12
CA ILE A 251 14.18 4.89 -3.47
C ILE A 251 13.91 3.90 -2.33
N TRP A 252 12.95 4.21 -1.45
CA TRP A 252 12.54 3.30 -0.38
C TRP A 252 11.98 1.98 -0.92
N GLY A 253 11.17 2.04 -1.98
CA GLY A 253 10.67 0.86 -2.67
C GLY A 253 11.78 -0.01 -3.26
N ALA A 254 12.77 0.61 -3.92
CA ALA A 254 13.93 -0.07 -4.46
C ALA A 254 14.78 -0.72 -3.36
N ALA A 255 15.04 0.00 -2.27
CA ALA A 255 15.75 -0.55 -1.11
C ALA A 255 15.00 -1.75 -0.51
N GLY A 256 13.67 -1.63 -0.33
CA GLY A 256 12.82 -2.73 0.13
C GLY A 256 12.88 -3.94 -0.79
N LEU A 257 12.83 -3.73 -2.11
CA LEU A 257 12.91 -4.81 -3.10
C LEU A 257 14.27 -5.52 -3.04
N VAL A 258 15.37 -4.78 -2.93
CA VAL A 258 16.73 -5.35 -2.81
C VAL A 258 16.85 -6.21 -1.55
N ILE A 259 16.36 -5.71 -0.41
CA ILE A 259 16.35 -6.48 0.86
C ILE A 259 15.48 -7.72 0.72
N ALA A 260 14.28 -7.60 0.14
CA ALA A 260 13.39 -8.70 -0.09
C ALA A 260 14.04 -9.79 -0.95
N VAL A 261 14.62 -9.43 -2.10
CA VAL A 261 15.26 -10.40 -3.01
C VAL A 261 16.44 -11.10 -2.36
N ARG A 262 17.27 -10.38 -1.58
CA ARG A 262 18.47 -10.94 -0.97
C ARG A 262 18.20 -11.78 0.29
N ARG A 263 17.16 -11.46 1.08
CA ARG A 263 16.93 -12.06 2.41
C ARG A 263 15.64 -12.87 2.53
N PHE A 264 14.82 -12.96 1.48
CA PHE A 264 13.53 -13.65 1.56
C PHE A 264 13.71 -15.16 1.74
N GLY A 265 13.31 -15.65 2.90
CA GLY A 265 13.28 -17.08 3.23
C GLY A 265 11.90 -17.70 2.98
N TRP A 266 11.85 -18.80 2.22
CA TRP A 266 10.61 -19.52 1.89
C TRP A 266 10.17 -20.51 2.98
N ALA A 267 11.09 -20.87 3.88
CA ALA A 267 10.82 -21.81 4.96
C ALA A 267 10.40 -21.07 6.24
N PRO A 268 9.59 -21.72 7.13
CA PRO A 268 9.39 -21.24 8.48
C PRO A 268 10.74 -21.01 9.15
N LYS A 269 10.90 -19.91 9.85
CA LYS A 269 12.06 -19.73 10.72
C LYS A 269 11.82 -20.64 11.90
N GLY A 270 12.60 -21.72 12.03
CA GLY A 270 12.45 -22.73 13.07
C GLY A 270 12.39 -22.11 14.48
N ARG A 271 11.61 -22.80 15.33
CA ARG A 271 11.62 -22.61 16.79
C ARG A 271 12.94 -23.04 17.35
#